data_411fec9324310a96a97434283718fcf8
#
_entry.id   411fec9324310a96a97434283718fcf8
#
_cell.length_a   1.000
_cell.length_b   1.000
_cell.length_c   1.000
_cell.angle_alpha   90.00
_cell.angle_beta   90.00
_cell.angle_gamma   90.00
#
_symmetry.space_group_name_H-M   'P 1'
#
loop_
_entity.id
_entity.type
_entity.pdbx_description
1 polymer ?
#
loop_
_entity_poly.entity_id
_entity_poly.type
_entity_poly.pdbx_seq_one_letter_code
_entity_poly.pdbx_strand_id
1 'polypeptide(L)'
;MVRAILGGKILEEVHNHHNFAWRENHDGEEYWVVRKGATPAFPGQKGFVGGSMGDDAVIIEGVDSPVSREALFSTIHGAGRIMSRTAAKGKFVKVGNKRIRQDGLVRHDEMMKWLHDRQIVLRGGDLDEAPQAYRRLPDVLAAHAGTIRVLHTLRPLGVAMAGRDIVDPYKD
;
A
#
# COMPACT_ATOMS: atom_id res chain seq x y z
N MET A 1 4.19 22.14 -2.46
CA MET A 1 2.81 22.42 -2.02
C MET A 1 2.66 22.37 -0.50
N VAL A 2 2.87 21.23 0.18
CA VAL A 2 2.70 21.13 1.66
C VAL A 2 3.50 22.18 2.43
N ARG A 3 4.79 22.36 2.10
CA ARG A 3 5.64 23.39 2.72
C ARG A 3 5.12 24.82 2.52
N ALA A 4 4.52 25.10 1.36
CA ALA A 4 3.97 26.43 1.07
C ALA A 4 2.67 26.72 1.84
N ILE A 5 1.92 25.67 2.21
CA ILE A 5 0.64 25.80 2.93
C ILE A 5 0.85 25.78 4.44
N LEU A 6 1.66 24.85 4.95
CA LEU A 6 1.83 24.63 6.38
C LEU A 6 2.98 25.47 6.99
N GLY A 7 3.87 26.01 6.15
CA GLY A 7 5.14 26.54 6.59
C GLY A 7 6.05 25.43 7.12
N GLY A 8 7.21 25.77 7.61
CA GLY A 8 8.09 24.83 8.27
C GLY A 8 9.24 24.31 7.40
N LYS A 9 10.10 23.50 8.02
CA LYS A 9 11.30 22.92 7.44
C LYS A 9 11.08 21.42 7.22
N ILE A 10 11.48 20.92 6.04
CA ILE A 10 11.57 19.47 5.81
C ILE A 10 12.78 18.97 6.60
N LEU A 11 12.55 18.06 7.53
CA LEU A 11 13.60 17.45 8.34
C LEU A 11 14.18 16.22 7.65
N GLU A 12 13.32 15.43 7.02
CA GLU A 12 13.69 14.22 6.32
C GLU A 12 12.71 13.93 5.19
N GLU A 13 13.20 13.33 4.12
CA GLU A 13 12.42 12.82 3.01
C GLU A 13 12.72 11.34 2.81
N VAL A 14 11.68 10.51 2.78
CA VAL A 14 11.78 9.07 2.54
C VAL A 14 11.10 8.75 1.22
N HIS A 15 11.83 8.06 0.37
CA HIS A 15 11.41 7.79 -1.00
C HIS A 15 11.84 6.38 -1.41
N ASN A 16 10.92 5.58 -1.93
CA ASN A 16 11.20 4.23 -2.38
C ASN A 16 10.41 3.86 -3.63
N HIS A 17 11.04 3.14 -4.54
CA HIS A 17 10.41 2.58 -5.74
C HIS A 17 9.94 1.15 -5.47
N HIS A 18 8.76 0.79 -5.96
CA HIS A 18 8.16 -0.53 -5.80
C HIS A 18 7.81 -1.22 -7.13
N ASN A 19 8.28 -0.63 -8.23
CA ASN A 19 8.05 -1.16 -9.58
C ASN A 19 9.22 -0.76 -10.48
N PHE A 20 10.37 -1.37 -10.26
CA PHE A 20 11.60 -1.06 -10.97
C PHE A 20 12.56 -2.26 -11.00
N ALA A 21 13.58 -2.21 -11.86
CA ALA A 21 14.67 -3.17 -11.92
C ALA A 21 16.02 -2.45 -11.69
N TRP A 22 16.84 -3.02 -10.82
CA TRP A 22 18.19 -2.51 -10.53
C TRP A 22 19.22 -3.57 -10.85
N ARG A 23 20.38 -3.13 -11.36
CA ARG A 23 21.57 -3.96 -11.40
C ARG A 23 22.27 -3.84 -10.05
N GLU A 24 22.35 -4.96 -9.36
CA GLU A 24 22.85 -5.04 -7.98
C GLU A 24 23.90 -6.15 -7.86
N ASN A 25 24.86 -5.96 -6.96
CA ASN A 25 25.82 -7.00 -6.60
C ASN A 25 25.39 -7.64 -5.26
N HIS A 26 25.25 -8.95 -5.25
CA HIS A 26 24.97 -9.74 -4.07
C HIS A 26 25.98 -10.87 -3.96
N ASP A 27 26.75 -10.87 -2.87
CA ASP A 27 27.80 -11.87 -2.58
C ASP A 27 28.84 -12.06 -3.70
N GLY A 28 29.14 -10.98 -4.43
CA GLY A 28 30.11 -10.95 -5.51
C GLY A 28 29.55 -11.24 -6.91
N GLU A 29 28.27 -11.58 -6.99
CA GLU A 29 27.59 -11.83 -8.26
C GLU A 29 26.64 -10.69 -8.64
N GLU A 30 26.54 -10.39 -9.93
CA GLU A 30 25.67 -9.33 -10.44
C GLU A 30 24.32 -9.88 -10.88
N TYR A 31 23.24 -9.23 -10.38
CA TYR A 31 21.85 -9.56 -10.69
C TYR A 31 21.08 -8.35 -11.20
N TRP A 32 20.12 -8.59 -12.08
CA TRP A 32 19.03 -7.66 -12.33
C TRP A 32 17.89 -7.98 -11.36
N VAL A 33 17.81 -7.24 -10.26
CA VAL A 33 16.78 -7.43 -9.23
C VAL A 33 15.52 -6.65 -9.60
N VAL A 34 14.48 -7.39 -10.00
CA VAL A 34 13.19 -6.82 -10.36
C VAL A 34 12.28 -6.81 -9.13
N ARG A 35 11.85 -5.61 -8.72
CA ARG A 35 10.90 -5.43 -7.64
C ARG A 35 9.60 -4.88 -8.19
N LYS A 36 8.54 -5.69 -8.13
CA LYS A 36 7.17 -5.29 -8.45
C LYS A 36 6.27 -5.67 -7.29
N GLY A 37 5.72 -4.66 -6.61
CA GLY A 37 5.02 -4.88 -5.35
C GLY A 37 5.97 -5.19 -4.19
N ALA A 38 7.25 -4.88 -4.34
CA ALA A 38 8.30 -4.95 -3.34
C ALA A 38 9.18 -3.71 -3.45
N THR A 39 9.91 -3.37 -2.38
CA THR A 39 10.86 -2.26 -2.36
C THR A 39 12.24 -2.73 -1.91
N PRO A 40 13.32 -2.03 -2.30
CA PRO A 40 14.63 -2.27 -1.71
C PRO A 40 14.64 -1.87 -0.24
N ALA A 41 15.35 -2.66 0.57
CA ALA A 41 15.53 -2.43 2.01
C ALA A 41 16.95 -2.88 2.42
N PHE A 42 17.96 -2.27 1.83
CA PHE A 42 19.35 -2.47 2.25
C PHE A 42 19.55 -2.03 3.70
N PRO A 43 20.55 -2.57 4.40
CA PRO A 43 20.84 -2.17 5.79
C PRO A 43 20.95 -0.64 5.93
N GLY A 44 20.14 -0.06 6.83
CA GLY A 44 20.08 1.38 7.06
C GLY A 44 19.25 2.16 6.03
N GLN A 45 18.79 1.54 4.95
CA GLN A 45 17.93 2.20 3.97
C GLN A 45 16.53 2.38 4.52
N LYS A 46 16.05 3.62 4.51
CA LYS A 46 14.67 3.93 4.91
C LYS A 46 13.70 3.76 3.76
N GLY A 47 12.48 3.34 4.10
CA GLY A 47 11.37 3.17 3.17
C GLY A 47 10.04 3.50 3.81
N PHE A 48 9.04 3.74 2.97
CA PHE A 48 7.65 3.93 3.37
C PHE A 48 6.85 2.69 3.00
N VAL A 49 6.04 2.19 3.94
CA VAL A 49 5.10 1.08 3.71
C VAL A 49 3.70 1.54 4.07
N GLY A 50 2.82 1.57 3.09
CA GLY A 50 1.43 1.99 3.27
C GLY A 50 0.52 0.84 3.71
N GLY A 51 -0.43 1.15 4.60
CA GLY A 51 -1.61 0.33 4.82
C GLY A 51 -2.69 0.57 3.76
N SER A 52 -3.92 0.23 4.08
CA SER A 52 -5.10 0.63 3.31
C SER A 52 -5.52 2.07 3.66
N MET A 53 -6.57 2.59 2.99
CA MET A 53 -7.09 3.95 3.27
C MET A 53 -7.50 4.18 4.73
N GLY A 54 -7.73 3.14 5.49
CA GLY A 54 -8.15 3.23 6.88
C GLY A 54 -7.16 2.66 7.88
N ASP A 55 -5.94 2.35 7.45
CA ASP A 55 -4.88 1.81 8.28
C ASP A 55 -3.70 2.76 8.41
N ASP A 56 -2.88 2.51 9.43
CA ASP A 56 -1.62 3.20 9.60
C ASP A 56 -0.68 2.91 8.42
N ALA A 57 0.31 3.78 8.26
CA ALA A 57 1.48 3.56 7.42
C ALA A 57 2.72 3.59 8.31
N VAL A 58 3.85 3.09 7.82
CA VAL A 58 5.09 3.08 8.60
C VAL A 58 6.27 3.58 7.78
N ILE A 59 7.21 4.21 8.48
CA ILE A 59 8.57 4.39 8.02
C ILE A 59 9.39 3.22 8.56
N ILE A 60 10.05 2.52 7.68
CA ILE A 60 10.87 1.35 7.98
C ILE A 60 12.34 1.64 7.68
N GLU A 61 13.19 0.78 8.22
CA GLU A 61 14.61 0.70 7.87
C GLU A 61 14.98 -0.76 7.61
N GLY A 62 15.70 -1.02 6.53
CA GLY A 62 16.23 -2.34 6.21
C GLY A 62 17.27 -2.78 7.24
N VAL A 63 17.26 -4.08 7.54
CA VAL A 63 18.24 -4.68 8.47
C VAL A 63 19.11 -5.71 7.76
N ASP A 64 20.32 -5.90 8.25
CA ASP A 64 21.18 -6.99 7.79
C ASP A 64 20.84 -8.26 8.57
N SER A 65 20.35 -9.24 7.83
CA SER A 65 20.02 -10.56 8.38
C SER A 65 20.17 -11.63 7.29
N PRO A 66 20.28 -12.92 7.65
CA PRO A 66 20.26 -14.00 6.66
C PRO A 66 19.03 -13.94 5.74
N VAL A 67 17.85 -13.64 6.31
CA VAL A 67 16.59 -13.54 5.55
C VAL A 67 16.62 -12.33 4.59
N SER A 68 17.19 -11.19 5.00
CA SER A 68 17.35 -10.02 4.13
C SER A 68 18.27 -10.33 2.95
N ARG A 69 19.37 -11.03 3.18
CA ARG A 69 20.33 -11.42 2.15
C ARG A 69 19.70 -12.40 1.16
N GLU A 70 19.01 -13.43 1.64
CA GLU A 70 18.28 -14.38 0.80
C GLU A 70 17.20 -13.70 -0.04
N ALA A 71 16.53 -12.68 0.51
CA ALA A 71 15.56 -11.85 -0.21
C ALA A 71 16.18 -10.78 -1.11
N LEU A 72 17.51 -10.79 -1.34
CA LEU A 72 18.25 -9.76 -2.07
C LEU A 72 17.91 -8.34 -1.55
N PHE A 73 17.86 -8.18 -0.24
CA PHE A 73 17.46 -6.94 0.44
C PHE A 73 16.16 -6.34 -0.09
N SER A 74 15.18 -7.19 -0.39
CA SER A 74 13.84 -6.77 -0.80
C SER A 74 12.86 -6.92 0.36
N THR A 75 11.87 -6.01 0.42
CA THR A 75 10.79 -6.07 1.41
C THR A 75 9.46 -5.62 0.81
N ILE A 76 8.42 -5.63 1.61
CA ILE A 76 7.07 -5.21 1.23
C ILE A 76 7.02 -3.72 0.84
N HIS A 77 6.09 -3.36 -0.07
CA HIS A 77 5.78 -1.97 -0.41
C HIS A 77 4.49 -1.47 0.25
N GLY A 78 3.65 -2.36 0.74
CA GLY A 78 2.35 -2.07 1.34
C GLY A 78 1.66 -3.31 1.88
N ALA A 79 0.47 -3.16 2.44
CA ALA A 79 -0.29 -4.25 3.05
C ALA A 79 -0.66 -5.37 2.06
N GLY A 80 -0.87 -5.03 0.80
CA GLY A 80 -1.31 -5.96 -0.24
C GLY A 80 -2.79 -6.33 -0.14
N ARG A 81 -3.38 -6.64 -1.28
CA ARG A 81 -4.81 -6.99 -1.38
C ARG A 81 -5.05 -8.45 -1.02
N ILE A 82 -6.24 -8.73 -0.46
CA ILE A 82 -6.73 -10.11 -0.24
C ILE A 82 -7.80 -10.51 -1.26
N MET A 83 -8.31 -9.55 -2.03
CA MET A 83 -9.31 -9.81 -3.06
C MET A 83 -9.12 -8.86 -4.26
N SER A 84 -9.66 -9.25 -5.40
CA SER A 84 -9.64 -8.40 -6.60
C SER A 84 -10.54 -7.16 -6.42
N ARG A 85 -10.29 -6.11 -7.23
CA ARG A 85 -11.13 -4.91 -7.25
C ARG A 85 -12.59 -5.25 -7.54
N THR A 86 -12.82 -6.14 -8.52
CA THR A 86 -14.17 -6.60 -8.88
C THR A 86 -14.83 -7.40 -7.76
N ALA A 87 -14.09 -8.25 -7.06
CA ALA A 87 -14.65 -8.96 -5.90
C ALA A 87 -15.02 -8.00 -4.77
N ALA A 88 -14.22 -6.95 -4.53
CA ALA A 88 -14.51 -5.96 -3.51
C ALA A 88 -15.75 -5.13 -3.81
N LYS A 89 -15.84 -4.50 -4.99
CA LYS A 89 -16.93 -3.55 -5.30
C LYS A 89 -18.10 -4.11 -6.10
N GLY A 90 -17.97 -5.34 -6.62
CA GLY A 90 -18.95 -5.93 -7.54
C GLY A 90 -18.76 -5.49 -8.98
N LYS A 91 -19.66 -5.96 -9.83
CA LYS A 91 -19.64 -5.71 -11.30
C LYS A 91 -21.04 -5.64 -11.86
N PHE A 92 -21.17 -5.08 -13.06
CA PHE A 92 -22.38 -5.22 -13.84
C PHE A 92 -22.30 -6.50 -14.67
N VAL A 93 -23.34 -7.33 -14.58
CA VAL A 93 -23.52 -8.54 -15.38
C VAL A 93 -24.69 -8.36 -16.35
N LYS A 94 -24.58 -8.94 -17.54
CA LYS A 94 -25.67 -8.94 -18.53
C LYS A 94 -26.54 -10.17 -18.28
N VAL A 95 -27.83 -9.95 -18.03
CA VAL A 95 -28.83 -11.00 -17.90
C VAL A 95 -29.89 -10.73 -18.96
N GLY A 96 -29.88 -11.50 -20.04
CA GLY A 96 -30.66 -11.19 -21.23
C GLY A 96 -30.24 -9.83 -21.81
N ASN A 97 -31.23 -8.94 -22.01
CA ASN A 97 -31.01 -7.57 -22.51
C ASN A 97 -30.78 -6.52 -21.40
N LYS A 98 -30.74 -6.93 -20.13
CA LYS A 98 -30.58 -6.00 -18.99
C LYS A 98 -29.18 -6.11 -18.40
N ARG A 99 -28.62 -4.95 -17.96
CA ARG A 99 -27.45 -4.89 -17.10
C ARG A 99 -27.92 -4.84 -15.66
N ILE A 100 -27.54 -5.84 -14.87
CA ILE A 100 -27.87 -5.95 -13.46
C ILE A 100 -26.58 -5.78 -12.67
N ARG A 101 -26.64 -4.98 -11.61
CA ARG A 101 -25.52 -4.85 -10.67
C ARG A 101 -25.47 -6.10 -9.80
N GLN A 102 -24.33 -6.75 -9.78
CA GLN A 102 -23.96 -7.75 -8.79
C GLN A 102 -23.06 -7.08 -7.76
N ASP A 103 -23.51 -7.04 -6.51
CA ASP A 103 -22.75 -6.43 -5.44
C ASP A 103 -21.46 -7.20 -5.13
N GLY A 104 -20.47 -6.47 -4.65
CA GLY A 104 -19.20 -7.04 -4.18
C GLY A 104 -19.28 -7.52 -2.74
N LEU A 105 -18.13 -7.96 -2.26
CA LEU A 105 -17.98 -8.47 -0.88
C LEU A 105 -17.89 -7.34 0.15
N VAL A 106 -17.45 -6.15 -0.27
CA VAL A 106 -17.27 -5.00 0.62
C VAL A 106 -18.54 -4.15 0.65
N ARG A 107 -19.04 -3.86 1.83
CA ARG A 107 -20.20 -3.02 2.06
C ARG A 107 -19.76 -1.57 2.32
N HIS A 108 -20.49 -0.63 1.75
CA HIS A 108 -20.22 0.80 1.92
C HIS A 108 -20.36 1.27 3.37
N ASP A 109 -21.38 0.78 4.07
CA ASP A 109 -21.62 1.11 5.47
C ASP A 109 -20.46 0.64 6.38
N GLU A 110 -19.93 -0.56 6.14
CA GLU A 110 -18.79 -1.10 6.88
C GLU A 110 -17.50 -0.31 6.62
N MET A 111 -17.24 0.07 5.36
CA MET A 111 -16.11 0.93 5.02
C MET A 111 -16.21 2.28 5.71
N MET A 112 -17.37 2.94 5.63
CA MET A 112 -17.57 4.26 6.23
C MET A 112 -17.52 4.20 7.76
N LYS A 113 -18.08 3.16 8.37
CA LYS A 113 -17.95 2.94 9.81
C LYS A 113 -16.50 2.79 10.24
N TRP A 114 -15.69 2.01 9.51
CA TRP A 114 -14.27 1.85 9.78
C TRP A 114 -13.51 3.17 9.77
N LEU A 115 -13.76 4.02 8.76
CA LEU A 115 -13.13 5.34 8.64
C LEU A 115 -13.60 6.30 9.74
N HIS A 116 -14.90 6.32 10.02
CA HIS A 116 -15.49 7.14 11.06
C HIS A 116 -14.93 6.80 12.45
N ASP A 117 -14.89 5.53 12.80
CA ASP A 117 -14.38 5.06 14.10
C ASP A 117 -12.91 5.46 14.31
N ARG A 118 -12.17 5.70 13.22
CA ARG A 118 -10.77 6.15 13.22
C ARG A 118 -10.59 7.64 12.98
N GLN A 119 -11.69 8.38 12.82
CA GLN A 119 -11.70 9.82 12.55
C GLN A 119 -10.94 10.19 11.27
N ILE A 120 -11.04 9.36 10.23
CA ILE A 120 -10.35 9.56 8.95
C ILE A 120 -11.30 10.23 7.96
N VAL A 121 -10.88 11.37 7.41
CA VAL A 121 -11.61 12.09 6.37
C VAL A 121 -11.31 11.48 5.02
N LEU A 122 -12.34 10.98 4.30
CA LEU A 122 -12.20 10.45 2.95
C LEU A 122 -12.66 11.47 1.90
N ARG A 123 -11.86 11.66 0.87
CA ARG A 123 -12.21 12.37 -0.36
C ARG A 123 -11.96 11.46 -1.57
N GLY A 124 -13.01 11.18 -2.36
CA GLY A 124 -12.94 10.21 -3.45
C GLY A 124 -12.91 8.76 -2.97
N GLY A 125 -12.26 7.88 -3.73
CA GLY A 125 -12.19 6.45 -3.44
C GLY A 125 -13.47 5.68 -3.78
N ASP A 126 -13.37 4.37 -3.79
CA ASP A 126 -14.50 3.45 -3.98
C ASP A 126 -14.25 2.17 -3.15
N LEU A 127 -15.23 1.27 -3.13
CA LEU A 127 -15.22 0.02 -2.36
C LEU A 127 -14.05 -0.91 -2.72
N ASP A 128 -13.50 -0.79 -3.91
CA ASP A 128 -12.32 -1.56 -4.32
C ASP A 128 -11.05 -1.16 -3.57
N GLU A 129 -11.01 0.02 -2.95
CA GLU A 129 -9.89 0.50 -2.13
C GLU A 129 -10.21 0.45 -0.62
N ALA A 130 -11.36 -0.10 -0.25
CA ALA A 130 -11.76 -0.19 1.16
C ALA A 130 -10.77 -1.00 2.01
N PRO A 131 -10.66 -0.70 3.32
CA PRO A 131 -9.76 -1.44 4.22
C PRO A 131 -9.98 -2.96 4.22
N GLN A 132 -11.23 -3.39 4.04
CA GLN A 132 -11.61 -4.80 3.98
C GLN A 132 -11.05 -5.55 2.77
N ALA A 133 -10.59 -4.84 1.74
CA ALA A 133 -9.97 -5.43 0.55
C ALA A 133 -8.47 -5.74 0.72
N TYR A 134 -7.89 -5.38 1.87
CA TYR A 134 -6.45 -5.46 2.12
C TYR A 134 -6.12 -6.30 3.36
N ARG A 135 -4.89 -6.84 3.39
CA ARG A 135 -4.32 -7.42 4.62
C ARG A 135 -4.15 -6.33 5.67
N ARG A 136 -4.13 -6.76 6.92
CA ARG A 136 -3.83 -5.86 8.03
C ARG A 136 -2.32 -5.58 8.06
N LEU A 137 -1.96 -4.30 8.09
CA LEU A 137 -0.55 -3.91 8.06
C LEU A 137 0.27 -4.53 9.23
N PRO A 138 -0.22 -4.59 10.49
CA PRO A 138 0.51 -5.24 11.57
C PRO A 138 0.89 -6.69 11.28
N ASP A 139 -0.01 -7.47 10.68
CA ASP A 139 0.23 -8.88 10.37
C ASP A 139 1.32 -9.03 9.29
N VAL A 140 1.27 -8.15 8.30
CA VAL A 140 2.28 -8.12 7.22
C VAL A 140 3.64 -7.70 7.77
N LEU A 141 3.70 -6.69 8.65
CA LEU A 141 4.94 -6.25 9.28
C LEU A 141 5.54 -7.36 10.16
N ALA A 142 4.71 -8.09 10.92
CA ALA A 142 5.16 -9.21 11.73
C ALA A 142 5.83 -10.31 10.88
N ALA A 143 5.28 -10.60 9.70
CA ALA A 143 5.88 -11.56 8.76
C ALA A 143 7.22 -11.09 8.17
N HIS A 144 7.51 -9.78 8.21
CA HIS A 144 8.74 -9.18 7.69
C HIS A 144 9.70 -8.68 8.78
N ALA A 145 9.47 -9.03 10.04
CA ALA A 145 10.30 -8.60 11.18
C ALA A 145 11.79 -8.97 11.03
N GLY A 146 12.11 -10.00 10.24
CA GLY A 146 13.49 -10.40 9.94
C GLY A 146 14.20 -9.53 8.87
N THR A 147 13.47 -8.73 8.10
CA THR A 147 14.03 -7.94 6.99
C THR A 147 14.03 -6.44 7.24
N ILE A 148 13.20 -5.97 8.16
CA ILE A 148 12.99 -4.55 8.43
C ILE A 148 12.82 -4.26 9.92
N ARG A 149 13.07 -3.00 10.27
CA ARG A 149 12.73 -2.40 11.56
C ARG A 149 11.78 -1.23 11.34
N VAL A 150 10.68 -1.17 12.09
CA VAL A 150 9.77 -0.01 12.07
C VAL A 150 10.38 1.13 12.87
N LEU A 151 10.55 2.29 12.23
CA LEU A 151 11.05 3.51 12.86
C LEU A 151 9.92 4.40 13.36
N HIS A 152 8.89 4.59 12.53
CA HIS A 152 7.76 5.46 12.84
C HIS A 152 6.45 4.85 12.34
N THR A 153 5.39 5.03 13.11
CA THR A 153 4.01 4.72 12.69
C THR A 153 3.28 6.03 12.42
N LEU A 154 2.65 6.12 11.26
CA LEU A 154 1.94 7.30 10.77
C LEU A 154 0.45 6.99 10.73
N ARG A 155 -0.32 7.65 11.58
CA ARG A 155 -1.79 7.52 11.59
C ARG A 155 -2.40 8.46 10.54
N PRO A 156 -3.25 7.97 9.62
CA PRO A 156 -3.90 8.82 8.65
C PRO A 156 -4.94 9.73 9.31
N LEU A 157 -4.94 11.01 8.96
CA LEU A 157 -5.97 11.99 9.31
C LEU A 157 -7.01 12.13 8.20
N GLY A 158 -6.59 11.87 6.97
CA GLY A 158 -7.43 11.93 5.80
C GLY A 158 -6.78 11.24 4.61
N VAL A 159 -7.63 10.85 3.67
CA VAL A 159 -7.24 10.18 2.43
C VAL A 159 -7.93 10.86 1.26
N ALA A 160 -7.15 11.22 0.25
CA ALA A 160 -7.64 11.73 -1.02
C ALA A 160 -7.30 10.75 -2.14
N MET A 161 -8.30 10.28 -2.84
CA MET A 161 -8.17 9.30 -3.93
C MET A 161 -8.96 9.78 -5.16
N ALA A 162 -8.70 9.15 -6.31
CA ALA A 162 -9.50 9.39 -7.50
C ALA A 162 -10.99 9.09 -7.26
N GLY A 163 -11.88 9.92 -7.79
CA GLY A 163 -13.31 9.73 -7.68
C GLY A 163 -13.80 8.48 -8.44
N ARG A 164 -15.03 8.08 -8.17
CA ARG A 164 -15.66 6.91 -8.82
C ARG A 164 -15.87 7.08 -10.32
N ASP A 165 -15.98 8.32 -10.75
CA ASP A 165 -16.20 8.77 -12.14
C ASP A 165 -14.90 8.94 -12.93
N ILE A 166 -13.76 8.85 -12.26
CA ILE A 166 -12.46 8.92 -12.92
C ILE A 166 -12.14 7.56 -13.56
N VAL A 167 -12.06 7.57 -14.89
CA VAL A 167 -11.60 6.40 -15.65
C VAL A 167 -10.08 6.37 -15.64
N ASP A 168 -9.52 5.35 -14.99
CA ASP A 168 -8.10 5.05 -15.07
C ASP A 168 -7.90 3.93 -16.12
N PRO A 169 -7.29 4.24 -17.28
CA PRO A 169 -7.09 3.24 -18.35
C PRO A 169 -6.08 2.15 -17.97
N TYR A 170 -5.34 2.33 -16.89
CA TYR A 170 -4.33 1.37 -16.39
C TYR A 170 -4.78 0.64 -15.13
N LYS A 171 -6.03 0.85 -14.70
CA LYS A 171 -6.60 0.18 -13.53
C LYS A 171 -7.10 -1.20 -13.91
N ASP A 172 -6.48 -2.25 -13.35
CA ASP A 172 -6.87 -3.66 -13.51
C ASP A 172 -8.29 -3.95 -13.00
#